data_8af582f55581d38c94387b9deb05d8d1
#
_entry.id   8af582f55581d38c94387b9deb05d8d1
#
_cell.length_a   1.000
_cell.length_b   1.000
_cell.length_c   1.000
_cell.angle_alpha   90.00
_cell.angle_beta   90.00
_cell.angle_gamma   90.00
#
_symmetry.space_group_name_H-M   'P 1'
#
loop_
_entity.id
_entity.type
_entity.pdbx_description
1 polymer ?
#
loop_
_entity_poly.entity_id
_entity_poly.type
_entity_poly.pdbx_seq_one_letter_code
_entity_poly.pdbx_strand_id
1 'polypeptide(L)'
;MQIREMTIQDYEKVYALWMSCKNMGFNDVDDSKEGIARFLERNPNTSFVAMEDEKLLGIILGGHDGRRGYIYHASVVENHRKKGVGSVLVKTCLEAFKQEKSLKVVGFLKSSGFYGRIVH
;
A
#
# COMPACT_ATOMS: atom_id res chain seq x y z
N MET A 1 0.87 -16.09 6.76
CA MET A 1 0.93 -14.66 6.37
C MET A 1 -0.18 -13.90 7.07
N GLN A 2 0.16 -12.79 7.65
CA GLN A 2 -0.80 -11.93 8.34
C GLN A 2 -0.92 -10.61 7.59
N ILE A 3 -2.16 -10.15 7.35
CA ILE A 3 -2.44 -8.84 6.78
C ILE A 3 -2.98 -7.98 7.90
N ARG A 4 -2.40 -6.80 8.09
CA ARG A 4 -2.87 -5.84 9.09
C ARG A 4 -2.69 -4.42 8.60
N GLU A 5 -3.36 -3.49 9.27
CA GLU A 5 -3.20 -2.08 8.95
C GLU A 5 -1.75 -1.63 9.19
N MET A 6 -1.26 -0.80 8.26
CA MET A 6 0.07 -0.21 8.39
C MET A 6 0.06 0.86 9.48
N THR A 7 1.12 0.90 10.27
CA THR A 7 1.38 2.00 11.20
C THR A 7 2.73 2.63 10.86
N ILE A 8 3.01 3.78 11.47
CA ILE A 8 4.29 4.46 11.20
C ILE A 8 5.50 3.66 11.70
N GLN A 9 5.29 2.76 12.66
CA GLN A 9 6.36 1.86 13.12
C GLN A 9 6.82 0.90 12.03
N ASP A 10 6.04 0.71 10.98
CA ASP A 10 6.41 -0.14 9.85
C ASP A 10 7.29 0.58 8.84
N TYR A 11 7.47 1.90 8.99
CA TYR A 11 8.05 2.72 7.93
C TYR A 11 9.44 2.24 7.49
N GLU A 12 10.32 1.90 8.43
CA GLU A 12 11.69 1.51 8.08
C GLU A 12 11.72 0.26 7.20
N LYS A 13 10.87 -0.71 7.49
CA LYS A 13 10.76 -1.93 6.67
C LYS A 13 10.13 -1.64 5.32
N VAL A 14 9.13 -0.77 5.29
CA VAL A 14 8.47 -0.36 4.05
C VAL A 14 9.44 0.44 3.18
N TYR A 15 10.19 1.35 3.78
CA TYR A 15 11.21 2.13 3.05
C TYR A 15 12.24 1.20 2.41
N ALA A 16 12.72 0.21 3.16
CA ALA A 16 13.69 -0.75 2.64
C ALA A 16 13.12 -1.52 1.45
N LEU A 17 11.85 -1.92 1.52
CA LEU A 17 11.20 -2.60 0.41
C LEU A 17 11.09 -1.66 -0.81
N TRP A 18 10.65 -0.42 -0.62
CA TRP A 18 10.52 0.55 -1.70
C TRP A 18 11.88 0.79 -2.37
N MET A 19 12.96 0.93 -1.60
CA MET A 19 14.29 1.15 -2.15
C MET A 19 14.81 -0.08 -2.91
N SER A 20 14.32 -1.26 -2.61
CA SER A 20 14.68 -2.48 -3.35
C SER A 20 13.91 -2.62 -4.65
N CYS A 21 12.85 -1.85 -4.85
CA CYS A 21 12.02 -1.94 -6.05
C CYS A 21 12.56 -1.04 -7.14
N LYS A 22 12.83 -1.64 -8.30
CA LYS A 22 13.19 -0.87 -9.49
C LYS A 22 11.94 -0.17 -10.01
N ASN A 23 12.07 1.01 -10.57
CA ASN A 23 10.97 1.75 -11.18
C ASN A 23 9.89 2.22 -10.20
N MET A 24 10.16 2.17 -8.91
CA MET A 24 9.28 2.81 -7.97
C MET A 24 9.57 4.31 -7.94
N GLY A 25 8.55 5.13 -8.13
CA GLY A 25 8.69 6.57 -8.05
C GLY A 25 8.66 7.04 -6.60
N PHE A 26 9.82 7.11 -5.96
CA PHE A 26 9.91 7.61 -4.60
C PHE A 26 9.92 9.14 -4.59
N ASN A 27 9.02 9.73 -3.81
CA ASN A 27 8.94 11.17 -3.63
C ASN A 27 9.53 11.54 -2.27
N ASP A 28 10.56 12.38 -2.26
CA ASP A 28 11.28 12.73 -1.02
C ASP A 28 10.41 13.42 0.03
N VAL A 29 9.34 14.07 -0.38
CA VAL A 29 8.43 14.77 0.55
C VAL A 29 7.29 13.85 0.97
N ASP A 30 6.56 13.32 -0.01
CA ASP A 30 5.36 12.54 0.28
C ASP A 30 5.66 11.17 0.87
N ASP A 31 6.76 10.55 0.43
CA ASP A 31 7.14 9.21 0.85
C ASP A 31 8.17 9.21 1.98
N SER A 32 8.54 10.38 2.49
CA SER A 32 9.37 10.48 3.70
C SER A 32 8.61 9.97 4.91
N LYS A 33 9.31 9.72 6.00
CA LYS A 33 8.65 9.27 7.23
C LYS A 33 7.59 10.25 7.70
N GLU A 34 7.89 11.55 7.65
CA GLU A 34 6.93 12.58 8.03
C GLU A 34 5.74 12.62 7.06
N GLY A 35 5.99 12.47 5.76
CA GLY A 35 4.94 12.44 4.75
C GLY A 35 4.00 11.25 4.94
N ILE A 36 4.57 10.07 5.19
CA ILE A 36 3.76 8.88 5.43
C ILE A 36 3.02 8.99 6.77
N ALA A 37 3.63 9.57 7.79
CA ALA A 37 2.95 9.78 9.07
C ALA A 37 1.70 10.65 8.89
N ARG A 38 1.80 11.75 8.13
CA ARG A 38 0.65 12.60 7.82
C ARG A 38 -0.40 11.85 7.03
N PHE A 39 0.03 11.05 6.06
CA PHE A 39 -0.88 10.25 5.23
C PHE A 39 -1.67 9.26 6.08
N LEU A 40 -1.00 8.53 6.96
CA LEU A 40 -1.64 7.54 7.82
C LEU A 40 -2.54 8.18 8.88
N GLU A 41 -2.19 9.37 9.34
CA GLU A 41 -3.07 10.11 10.25
C GLU A 41 -4.38 10.50 9.58
N ARG A 42 -4.32 10.92 8.32
CA ARG A 42 -5.51 11.25 7.54
C ARG A 42 -6.27 10.01 7.10
N ASN A 43 -5.57 8.93 6.79
CA ASN A 43 -6.16 7.69 6.27
C ASN A 43 -5.66 6.49 7.09
N PRO A 44 -6.18 6.30 8.33
CA PRO A 44 -5.60 5.28 9.21
C PRO A 44 -5.98 3.85 8.87
N ASN A 45 -7.03 3.63 8.07
CA ASN A 45 -7.64 2.31 7.92
C ASN A 45 -7.56 1.71 6.52
N THR A 46 -6.83 2.33 5.60
CA THR A 46 -6.86 1.92 4.19
C THR A 46 -5.49 1.55 3.62
N SER A 47 -4.48 1.46 4.46
CA SER A 47 -3.15 0.96 4.07
C SER A 47 -2.82 -0.28 4.87
N PHE A 48 -2.19 -1.27 4.22
CA PHE A 48 -1.97 -2.58 4.83
C PHE A 48 -0.59 -3.10 4.54
N VAL A 49 -0.08 -3.89 5.47
CA VAL A 49 1.16 -4.64 5.32
C VAL A 49 0.88 -6.12 5.40
N ALA A 50 1.63 -6.89 4.63
CA ALA A 50 1.62 -8.35 4.68
C ALA A 50 2.89 -8.78 5.42
N MET A 51 2.72 -9.49 6.51
CA MET A 51 3.81 -9.91 7.37
C MET A 51 3.86 -11.43 7.47
N GLU A 52 5.05 -11.97 7.55
CA GLU A 52 5.26 -13.35 7.90
C GLU A 52 6.33 -13.38 8.98
N ASP A 53 5.93 -13.79 10.18
CA ASP A 53 6.74 -13.59 11.38
C ASP A 53 7.03 -12.08 11.51
N GLU A 54 8.30 -11.68 11.56
CA GLU A 54 8.65 -10.27 11.64
C GLU A 54 9.10 -9.70 10.30
N LYS A 55 8.89 -10.45 9.21
CA LYS A 55 9.32 -10.02 7.88
C LYS A 55 8.19 -9.40 7.12
N LEU A 56 8.47 -8.24 6.53
CA LEU A 56 7.54 -7.58 5.63
C LEU A 56 7.59 -8.26 4.26
N LEU A 57 6.45 -8.75 3.80
CA LEU A 57 6.32 -9.37 2.48
C LEU A 57 5.77 -8.39 1.45
N GLY A 58 4.97 -7.44 1.89
CA GLY A 58 4.36 -6.49 0.98
C GLY A 58 3.66 -5.35 1.69
N ILE A 59 3.33 -4.33 0.93
CA ILE A 59 2.69 -3.10 1.41
C ILE A 59 1.73 -2.59 0.34
N ILE A 60 0.58 -2.10 0.77
CA ILE A 60 -0.29 -1.30 -0.08
C ILE A 60 -0.64 -0.02 0.64
N LEU A 61 -0.45 1.11 -0.05
CA LEU A 61 -0.74 2.43 0.49
C LEU A 61 -1.98 2.96 -0.21
N GLY A 62 -3.08 3.02 0.50
CA GLY A 62 -4.35 3.49 -0.01
C GLY A 62 -4.92 4.62 0.82
N GLY A 63 -5.53 5.59 0.16
CA GLY A 63 -6.16 6.71 0.84
C GLY A 63 -7.33 7.23 0.04
N HIS A 64 -8.14 8.07 0.68
CA HIS A 64 -9.30 8.66 0.03
C HIS A 64 -9.55 10.08 0.52
N ASP A 65 -10.33 10.80 -0.25
CA ASP A 65 -10.71 12.19 0.04
C ASP A 65 -12.18 12.30 0.48
N GLY A 66 -12.81 11.20 0.84
CA GLY A 66 -14.23 11.14 1.18
C GLY A 66 -15.14 10.89 -0.02
N ARG A 67 -14.59 10.90 -1.24
CA ARG A 67 -15.35 10.63 -2.48
C ARG A 67 -14.73 9.51 -3.29
N ARG A 68 -13.40 9.53 -3.46
CA ARG A 68 -12.67 8.57 -4.27
C ARG A 68 -11.49 8.02 -3.51
N GLY A 69 -11.28 6.73 -3.67
CA GLY A 69 -10.09 6.07 -3.13
C GLY A 69 -9.00 5.98 -4.18
N TYR A 70 -7.76 6.04 -3.73
CA TYR A 70 -6.58 5.93 -4.58
C TYR A 70 -5.61 4.93 -3.97
N ILE A 71 -4.94 4.18 -4.82
CA ILE A 71 -3.83 3.33 -4.41
C ILE A 71 -2.56 4.00 -4.91
N TYR A 72 -1.69 4.38 -3.98
CA TYR A 72 -0.48 5.13 -4.28
C TYR A 72 0.73 4.22 -4.51
N HIS A 73 0.87 3.20 -3.68
CA HIS A 73 1.95 2.24 -3.79
C HIS A 73 1.41 0.84 -3.50
N ALA A 74 1.89 -0.15 -4.25
CA ALA A 74 1.65 -1.54 -3.94
C ALA A 74 2.93 -2.30 -4.31
N SER A 75 3.62 -2.84 -3.32
CA SER A 75 4.91 -3.49 -3.52
C SER A 75 4.96 -4.81 -2.76
N VAL A 76 5.61 -5.79 -3.36
CA VAL A 76 5.81 -7.11 -2.77
C VAL A 76 7.29 -7.47 -2.92
N VAL A 77 7.88 -8.08 -1.90
CA VAL A 77 9.26 -8.53 -1.97
C VAL A 77 9.45 -9.47 -3.15
N GLU A 78 10.61 -9.40 -3.80
CA GLU A 78 10.84 -10.06 -5.08
C GLU A 78 10.56 -11.56 -5.05
N ASN A 79 11.03 -12.27 -4.03
CA ASN A 79 10.87 -13.71 -3.96
C ASN A 79 9.46 -14.16 -3.56
N HIS A 80 8.56 -13.24 -3.27
CA HIS A 80 7.15 -13.53 -2.96
C HIS A 80 6.20 -13.00 -4.02
N ARG A 81 6.71 -12.44 -5.11
CA ARG A 81 5.87 -12.05 -6.24
C ARG A 81 5.29 -13.28 -6.90
N LYS A 82 4.10 -13.16 -7.48
CA LYS A 82 3.37 -14.26 -8.11
C LYS A 82 2.89 -15.33 -7.12
N LYS A 83 2.94 -15.06 -5.83
CA LYS A 83 2.40 -15.94 -4.79
C LYS A 83 1.10 -15.43 -4.19
N GLY A 84 0.50 -14.43 -4.80
CA GLY A 84 -0.80 -13.92 -4.40
C GLY A 84 -0.78 -12.86 -3.32
N VAL A 85 0.39 -12.45 -2.83
CA VAL A 85 0.48 -11.42 -1.77
C VAL A 85 -0.10 -10.09 -2.25
N GLY A 86 0.29 -9.66 -3.44
CA GLY A 86 -0.23 -8.41 -4.02
C GLY A 86 -1.74 -8.43 -4.19
N SER A 87 -2.28 -9.54 -4.68
CA SER A 87 -3.72 -9.69 -4.88
C SER A 87 -4.48 -9.60 -3.57
N VAL A 88 -3.98 -10.23 -2.51
CA VAL A 88 -4.61 -10.17 -1.19
C VAL A 88 -4.57 -8.75 -0.65
N LEU A 89 -3.44 -8.03 -0.81
CA LEU A 89 -3.33 -6.65 -0.37
C LEU A 89 -4.31 -5.75 -1.10
N VAL A 90 -4.42 -5.88 -2.42
CA VAL A 90 -5.37 -5.09 -3.22
C VAL A 90 -6.80 -5.37 -2.77
N LYS A 91 -7.15 -6.64 -2.62
CA LYS A 91 -8.49 -7.03 -2.17
C LYS A 91 -8.81 -6.45 -0.78
N THR A 92 -7.86 -6.53 0.14
CA THR A 92 -8.03 -5.99 1.50
C THR A 92 -8.23 -4.48 1.46
N CYS A 93 -7.44 -3.79 0.65
CA CYS A 93 -7.56 -2.34 0.49
C CYS A 93 -8.92 -1.95 -0.10
N LEU A 94 -9.39 -2.65 -1.12
CA LEU A 94 -10.68 -2.39 -1.72
C LEU A 94 -11.82 -2.61 -0.73
N GLU A 95 -11.75 -3.65 0.08
CA GLU A 95 -12.73 -3.91 1.13
C GLU A 95 -12.72 -2.77 2.17
N ALA A 96 -11.53 -2.29 2.54
CA ALA A 96 -11.41 -1.17 3.48
C ALA A 96 -12.05 0.10 2.92
N PHE A 97 -11.88 0.37 1.62
CA PHE A 97 -12.55 1.51 0.98
C PHE A 97 -14.07 1.39 1.05
N LYS A 98 -14.60 0.17 0.88
CA LYS A 98 -16.05 -0.06 1.03
C LYS A 98 -16.51 0.26 2.44
N GLN A 99 -15.71 -0.14 3.44
CA GLN A 99 -16.02 0.16 4.85
C GLN A 99 -16.03 1.67 5.11
N GLU A 100 -15.14 2.41 4.44
CA GLU A 100 -15.07 3.88 4.55
C GLU A 100 -16.12 4.57 3.68
N LYS A 101 -16.97 3.81 2.97
CA LYS A 101 -17.99 4.34 2.07
C LYS A 101 -17.41 5.17 0.93
N SER A 102 -16.18 4.90 0.57
CA SER A 102 -15.60 5.46 -0.65
C SER A 102 -16.16 4.71 -1.84
N LEU A 103 -17.00 5.39 -2.59
CA LEU A 103 -17.82 4.76 -3.62
C LEU A 103 -17.06 4.37 -4.87
N LYS A 104 -15.92 5.02 -5.12
CA LYS A 104 -15.11 4.74 -6.30
C LYS A 104 -13.65 4.67 -5.92
N VAL A 105 -12.98 3.66 -6.43
CA VAL A 105 -11.52 3.58 -6.35
C VAL A 105 -10.98 3.87 -7.73
N VAL A 106 -10.20 4.93 -7.83
CA VAL A 106 -9.55 5.34 -9.08
C VAL A 106 -8.07 5.48 -8.78
N GLY A 107 -7.26 4.80 -9.55
CA GLY A 107 -5.83 4.94 -9.34
C GLY A 107 -5.03 4.04 -10.23
N PHE A 108 -3.76 4.36 -10.32
CA PHE A 108 -2.80 3.53 -11.01
C PHE A 108 -1.93 2.84 -9.99
N LEU A 109 -1.85 1.52 -10.12
CA LEU A 109 -0.86 0.75 -9.41
C LEU A 109 0.34 0.61 -10.30
N LYS A 110 1.46 1.17 -9.83
CA LYS A 110 2.73 0.93 -10.49
C LYS A 110 3.72 0.52 -9.42
N SER A 111 3.96 -0.77 -9.34
CA SER A 111 4.96 -1.34 -8.45
C SER A 111 5.82 -2.27 -9.27
N SER A 112 6.89 -2.78 -8.66
CA SER A 112 7.77 -3.69 -9.38
C SER A 112 7.00 -4.92 -9.83
N GLY A 113 6.82 -5.03 -11.14
CA GLY A 113 6.13 -6.15 -11.76
C GLY A 113 4.62 -6.06 -11.77
N PHE A 114 4.05 -4.98 -11.25
CA PHE A 114 2.61 -4.79 -11.31
C PHE A 114 2.28 -3.39 -11.81
N TYR A 115 1.40 -3.34 -12.79
CA TYR A 115 0.90 -2.09 -13.33
C TYR A 115 -0.56 -2.26 -13.67
N GLY A 116 -1.39 -1.38 -13.15
CA GLY A 116 -2.81 -1.48 -13.42
C GLY A 116 -3.58 -0.24 -13.04
N ARG A 117 -4.77 -0.14 -13.58
CA ARG A 117 -5.73 0.88 -13.20
C ARG A 117 -6.88 0.20 -12.49
N ILE A 118 -7.25 0.73 -11.32
CA ILE A 118 -8.37 0.23 -10.57
C ILE A 118 -9.45 1.30 -10.58
N VAL A 119 -10.65 0.92 -11.02
CA VAL A 119 -11.84 1.77 -11.01
C VAL A 119 -12.95 1.01 -10.32
N HIS A 120 -13.51 1.61 -9.31
CA HIS A 120 -14.54 0.98 -8.51
C HIS A 120 -15.71 1.90 -8.25
#